data_0b181467ba54e6369116a94355fe2845
#
_entry.id   0b181467ba54e6369116a94355fe2845
#
_cell.length_a   1.000
_cell.length_b   1.000
_cell.length_c   1.000
_cell.angle_alpha   90.00
_cell.angle_beta   90.00
_cell.angle_gamma   90.00
#
_symmetry.space_group_name_H-M   'P 1'
#
loop_
_entity.id
_entity.type
_entity.pdbx_description
1 polymer ?
#
loop_
_entity_poly.entity_id
_entity_poly.type
_entity_poly.pdbx_seq_one_letter_code
_entity_poly.pdbx_strand_id
1 'polypeptide(L)'
;MFQILIFVFVLFFSNTLFAQSTDLSFISYGNLPTFSGVAVDWNTAPKLHIYDTKVYQGHSEFVARGLGRKIRFNEFKKLARQSKNREYMPFFLYDLNSKPFKNKQGSFNWAIRLENYAYDDKPNELAEEIIKLSKMVSQLDKSFSGKGLIVLTEGDNNPLGVTKLGKFLKKSSESFVTLNQLIKHVGGKKMDVLNPGTAYGLLKLVKNDKELDLLLPTDIALLNYSPIHIPPVAGILSLKPQTPLSHVNLLAKNRGTFNAYVTDIYAIPGLKALVGKYVKLSNVGDKVIVEKTTKKTSRRKSKEYFA
;
A
#
# COMPACT_ATOMS: atom_id res chain seq x y z
N MET A 1 -15.70 28.71 -27.21
CA MET A 1 -15.29 27.61 -28.10
C MET A 1 -14.07 26.82 -27.57
N PHE A 2 -14.00 26.60 -26.23
CA PHE A 2 -12.85 25.93 -25.54
C PHE A 2 -13.25 24.78 -24.62
N GLN A 3 -14.53 24.39 -24.59
CA GLN A 3 -15.02 23.31 -23.70
C GLN A 3 -15.13 21.92 -24.35
N ILE A 4 -14.94 21.81 -25.66
CA ILE A 4 -15.14 20.53 -26.40
C ILE A 4 -13.84 19.70 -26.43
N LEU A 5 -12.67 20.31 -26.22
CA LEU A 5 -11.38 19.59 -26.36
C LEU A 5 -11.02 18.70 -25.16
N ILE A 6 -11.59 18.95 -23.98
CA ILE A 6 -11.27 18.16 -22.77
C ILE A 6 -12.06 16.84 -22.73
N PHE A 7 -13.24 16.80 -23.39
CA PHE A 7 -14.08 15.59 -23.43
C PHE A 7 -13.55 14.50 -24.38
N VAL A 8 -12.84 14.91 -25.43
CA VAL A 8 -12.28 13.96 -26.43
C VAL A 8 -11.06 13.20 -25.89
N PHE A 9 -10.30 13.80 -24.97
CA PHE A 9 -9.11 13.14 -24.40
C PHE A 9 -9.46 12.03 -23.40
N VAL A 10 -10.62 12.10 -22.73
CA VAL A 10 -11.07 11.07 -21.78
C VAL A 10 -11.66 9.84 -22.50
N LEU A 11 -12.27 10.03 -23.67
CA LEU A 11 -12.88 8.92 -24.44
C LEU A 11 -11.87 8.13 -25.30
N PHE A 12 -10.74 8.72 -25.68
CA PHE A 12 -9.68 8.00 -26.42
C PHE A 12 -8.78 7.13 -25.52
N PHE A 13 -8.78 7.36 -24.21
CA PHE A 13 -8.00 6.54 -23.26
C PHE A 13 -8.69 5.23 -22.90
N SER A 14 -10.00 5.07 -23.14
CA SER A 14 -10.74 3.87 -22.72
C SER A 14 -10.42 2.60 -23.53
N ASN A 15 -9.95 2.72 -24.77
CA ASN A 15 -9.66 1.55 -25.63
C ASN A 15 -8.17 1.23 -25.80
N THR A 16 -7.25 2.10 -25.38
CA THR A 16 -5.82 1.89 -25.54
C THR A 16 -5.08 1.64 -24.22
N LEU A 17 -5.71 1.92 -23.06
CA LEU A 17 -5.06 1.78 -21.75
C LEU A 17 -4.73 0.33 -21.38
N PHE A 18 -5.48 -0.63 -21.89
CA PHE A 18 -5.25 -2.05 -21.59
C PHE A 18 -4.52 -2.83 -22.70
N ALA A 19 -4.54 -2.34 -23.93
CA ALA A 19 -3.82 -2.97 -25.05
C ALA A 19 -2.31 -2.62 -25.09
N GLN A 20 -1.90 -1.54 -24.41
CA GLN A 20 -0.50 -1.13 -24.25
C GLN A 20 -0.14 -1.08 -22.75
N SER A 21 -0.25 -2.22 -22.07
CA SER A 21 0.03 -2.35 -20.63
C SER A 21 1.52 -2.23 -20.26
N THR A 22 2.38 -1.83 -21.20
CA THR A 22 3.83 -1.78 -20.99
C THR A 22 4.35 -0.49 -20.38
N ASP A 23 3.56 0.60 -20.30
CA ASP A 23 4.06 1.92 -19.89
C ASP A 23 3.46 2.54 -18.62
N LEU A 24 2.40 1.98 -18.05
CA LEU A 24 1.93 2.43 -16.74
C LEU A 24 2.84 1.88 -15.64
N SER A 25 3.41 2.75 -14.81
CA SER A 25 4.18 2.31 -13.66
C SER A 25 3.26 1.68 -12.63
N PHE A 26 3.39 0.37 -12.50
CA PHE A 26 2.66 -0.40 -11.51
C PHE A 26 3.34 -0.24 -10.15
N ILE A 27 2.55 0.09 -9.12
CA ILE A 27 2.93 -0.23 -7.76
C ILE A 27 2.74 -1.74 -7.64
N SER A 28 3.81 -2.50 -7.79
CA SER A 28 3.72 -3.95 -7.73
C SER A 28 3.72 -4.41 -6.27
N TYR A 29 2.61 -4.97 -5.80
CA TYR A 29 2.64 -5.87 -4.65
C TYR A 29 3.06 -7.26 -5.15
N GLY A 30 4.35 -7.52 -5.16
CA GLY A 30 4.87 -8.70 -5.87
C GLY A 30 4.65 -8.56 -7.39
N ASN A 31 4.09 -9.57 -8.03
CA ASN A 31 3.78 -9.56 -9.48
C ASN A 31 2.34 -9.11 -9.78
N LEU A 32 1.68 -8.42 -8.86
CA LEU A 32 0.28 -8.01 -9.01
C LEU A 32 0.20 -6.61 -9.64
N PRO A 33 -0.25 -6.47 -10.89
CA PRO A 33 -0.47 -5.17 -11.50
C PRO A 33 -1.48 -4.36 -10.69
N THR A 34 -1.08 -3.15 -10.28
CA THR A 34 -1.84 -2.31 -9.38
C THR A 34 -1.97 -0.90 -9.96
N PHE A 35 -3.19 -0.40 -10.03
CA PHE A 35 -3.49 0.96 -10.48
C PHE A 35 -3.93 1.82 -9.31
N SER A 36 -3.52 3.07 -9.30
CA SER A 36 -3.99 4.07 -8.32
C SER A 36 -5.13 4.88 -8.92
N GLY A 37 -6.18 5.09 -8.13
CA GLY A 37 -7.34 5.85 -8.55
C GLY A 37 -7.93 6.69 -7.43
N VAL A 38 -8.73 7.68 -7.82
CA VAL A 38 -9.53 8.48 -6.89
C VAL A 38 -10.87 8.78 -7.51
N ALA A 39 -11.95 8.60 -6.74
CA ALA A 39 -13.23 9.20 -7.07
C ALA A 39 -13.28 10.59 -6.43
N VAL A 40 -13.62 11.59 -7.22
CA VAL A 40 -13.81 12.98 -6.78
C VAL A 40 -15.29 13.32 -6.78
N ASP A 41 -15.67 14.35 -6.04
CA ASP A 41 -17.06 14.80 -5.91
C ASP A 41 -17.99 13.68 -5.38
N TRP A 42 -17.47 12.88 -4.41
CA TRP A 42 -18.03 11.60 -3.97
C TRP A 42 -19.49 11.68 -3.54
N ASN A 43 -19.87 12.73 -2.79
CA ASN A 43 -21.21 12.89 -2.26
C ASN A 43 -22.19 13.58 -3.20
N THR A 44 -21.73 14.05 -4.35
CA THR A 44 -22.58 14.76 -5.32
C THR A 44 -22.70 14.00 -6.64
N ALA A 45 -21.72 14.12 -7.50
CA ALA A 45 -21.67 13.48 -8.81
C ALA A 45 -20.29 12.82 -8.99
N PRO A 46 -20.06 11.63 -8.37
CA PRO A 46 -18.74 11.03 -8.31
C PRO A 46 -18.18 10.70 -9.70
N LYS A 47 -16.92 11.11 -9.92
CA LYS A 47 -16.16 10.85 -11.13
C LYS A 47 -14.92 10.04 -10.77
N LEU A 48 -14.71 8.91 -11.44
CA LEU A 48 -13.55 8.06 -11.25
C LEU A 48 -12.39 8.52 -12.13
N HIS A 49 -11.21 8.58 -11.53
CA HIS A 49 -9.95 8.83 -12.23
C HIS A 49 -8.94 7.76 -11.86
N ILE A 50 -8.29 7.19 -12.86
CA ILE A 50 -7.10 6.34 -12.71
C ILE A 50 -5.93 7.15 -13.25
N TYR A 51 -4.79 7.13 -12.56
CA TYR A 51 -3.65 7.95 -12.91
C TYR A 51 -2.33 7.19 -12.87
N ASP A 52 -1.35 7.68 -13.64
CA ASP A 52 -0.01 7.13 -13.68
C ASP A 52 0.79 7.56 -12.45
N THR A 53 1.26 6.57 -11.69
CA THR A 53 2.07 6.77 -10.48
C THR A 53 3.52 7.20 -10.76
N LYS A 54 3.99 7.14 -12.02
CA LYS A 54 5.25 7.77 -12.44
C LYS A 54 5.13 9.29 -12.48
N VAL A 55 3.94 9.79 -12.81
CA VAL A 55 3.66 11.23 -12.94
C VAL A 55 3.24 11.82 -11.61
N TYR A 56 2.41 11.10 -10.85
CA TYR A 56 1.83 11.55 -9.57
C TYR A 56 2.14 10.54 -8.47
N GLN A 57 2.89 10.95 -7.45
CA GLN A 57 3.34 10.07 -6.37
C GLN A 57 2.24 9.67 -5.38
N GLY A 58 1.04 10.26 -5.48
CA GLY A 58 -0.09 9.92 -4.61
C GLY A 58 -1.39 10.60 -5.01
N HIS A 59 -2.48 10.14 -4.38
CA HIS A 59 -3.85 10.57 -4.68
C HIS A 59 -4.04 12.09 -4.50
N SER A 60 -3.50 12.67 -3.41
CA SER A 60 -3.60 14.12 -3.16
C SER A 60 -2.82 14.95 -4.16
N GLU A 61 -1.67 14.48 -4.62
CA GLU A 61 -0.89 15.15 -5.64
C GLU A 61 -1.61 15.11 -7.00
N PHE A 62 -2.19 13.95 -7.37
CA PHE A 62 -3.00 13.86 -8.58
C PHE A 62 -4.19 14.82 -8.52
N VAL A 63 -4.92 14.90 -7.40
CA VAL A 63 -6.05 15.82 -7.23
C VAL A 63 -5.58 17.28 -7.32
N ALA A 64 -4.46 17.62 -6.68
CA ALA A 64 -3.93 18.98 -6.70
C ALA A 64 -3.38 19.40 -8.07
N ARG A 65 -2.49 18.60 -8.66
CA ARG A 65 -1.77 18.92 -9.88
C ARG A 65 -2.47 18.42 -11.15
N GLY A 66 -3.00 17.20 -11.11
CA GLY A 66 -3.65 16.58 -12.27
C GLY A 66 -5.04 17.13 -12.53
N LEU A 67 -5.80 17.42 -11.47
CA LEU A 67 -7.16 17.99 -11.57
C LEU A 67 -7.21 19.50 -11.28
N GLY A 68 -6.07 20.13 -10.95
CA GLY A 68 -5.99 21.58 -10.70
C GLY A 68 -6.71 22.07 -9.43
N ARG A 69 -7.01 21.16 -8.47
CA ARG A 69 -7.72 21.54 -7.23
C ARG A 69 -6.74 22.09 -6.20
N LYS A 70 -7.08 23.24 -5.59
CA LYS A 70 -6.29 23.83 -4.51
C LYS A 70 -6.52 23.07 -3.21
N ILE A 71 -5.79 21.97 -2.99
CA ILE A 71 -5.93 21.14 -1.79
C ILE A 71 -4.56 20.72 -1.26
N ARG A 72 -4.41 20.74 0.08
CA ARG A 72 -3.22 20.21 0.77
C ARG A 72 -3.46 18.77 1.24
N PHE A 73 -2.40 18.02 1.45
CA PHE A 73 -2.48 16.60 1.84
C PHE A 73 -3.35 16.34 3.08
N ASN A 74 -3.20 17.14 4.15
CA ASN A 74 -3.99 16.95 5.37
C ASN A 74 -5.47 17.24 5.17
N GLU A 75 -5.80 18.23 4.35
CA GLU A 75 -7.18 18.54 3.98
C GLU A 75 -7.78 17.44 3.10
N PHE A 76 -7.02 16.97 2.10
CA PHE A 76 -7.40 15.81 1.29
C PHE A 76 -7.71 14.58 2.17
N LYS A 77 -6.83 14.25 3.12
CA LYS A 77 -7.06 13.14 4.07
C LYS A 77 -8.34 13.34 4.88
N LYS A 78 -8.59 14.54 5.38
CA LYS A 78 -9.82 14.86 6.13
C LYS A 78 -11.06 14.62 5.27
N LEU A 79 -11.08 15.14 4.05
CA LEU A 79 -12.21 15.01 3.11
C LEU A 79 -12.33 13.57 2.54
N ALA A 80 -11.27 12.77 2.55
CA ALA A 80 -11.32 11.36 2.18
C ALA A 80 -11.84 10.46 3.30
N ARG A 81 -11.75 10.88 4.58
CA ARG A 81 -12.12 10.06 5.75
C ARG A 81 -13.56 10.25 6.20
N GLN A 82 -14.14 11.41 5.99
CA GLN A 82 -15.46 11.77 6.54
C GLN A 82 -16.59 11.25 5.66
N SER A 83 -17.28 10.16 6.04
CA SER A 83 -18.37 9.57 5.25
C SER A 83 -19.48 10.57 4.87
N LYS A 84 -19.96 11.41 5.78
CA LYS A 84 -21.02 12.40 5.47
C LYS A 84 -20.57 13.54 4.55
N ASN A 85 -19.29 13.93 4.61
CA ASN A 85 -18.72 15.03 3.85
C ASN A 85 -17.54 14.54 3.00
N ARG A 86 -17.54 13.26 2.62
CA ARG A 86 -16.50 12.67 1.80
C ARG A 86 -16.55 13.31 0.41
N GLU A 87 -15.46 13.92 0.02
CA GLU A 87 -15.28 14.52 -1.30
C GLU A 87 -14.40 13.67 -2.19
N TYR A 88 -13.48 12.91 -1.57
CA TYR A 88 -12.53 12.06 -2.26
C TYR A 88 -12.61 10.63 -1.74
N MET A 89 -12.62 9.66 -2.67
CA MET A 89 -12.51 8.23 -2.36
C MET A 89 -11.24 7.67 -3.05
N PRO A 90 -10.08 7.69 -2.37
CA PRO A 90 -8.85 7.15 -2.91
C PRO A 90 -8.84 5.62 -2.81
N PHE A 91 -8.43 4.97 -3.91
CA PHE A 91 -8.45 3.51 -4.01
C PHE A 91 -7.32 2.96 -4.87
N PHE A 92 -7.11 1.65 -4.75
CA PHE A 92 -6.25 0.86 -5.60
C PHE A 92 -7.06 -0.22 -6.31
N LEU A 93 -6.73 -0.46 -7.58
CA LEU A 93 -7.26 -1.57 -8.37
C LEU A 93 -6.15 -2.57 -8.62
N TYR A 94 -6.49 -3.84 -8.51
CA TYR A 94 -5.60 -4.96 -8.78
C TYR A 94 -6.14 -5.73 -9.98
N ASP A 95 -5.30 -5.92 -11.00
CA ASP A 95 -5.61 -6.78 -12.14
C ASP A 95 -5.28 -8.23 -11.80
N LEU A 96 -6.30 -9.07 -11.81
CA LEU A 96 -6.20 -10.49 -11.51
C LEU A 96 -6.41 -11.37 -12.76
N ASN A 97 -6.46 -10.79 -13.97
CA ASN A 97 -6.75 -11.54 -15.20
C ASN A 97 -5.73 -12.68 -15.42
N SER A 98 -4.46 -12.47 -15.10
CA SER A 98 -3.43 -13.51 -15.20
C SER A 98 -3.59 -14.63 -14.17
N LYS A 99 -4.22 -14.35 -13.02
CA LYS A 99 -4.44 -15.29 -11.91
C LYS A 99 -5.72 -14.96 -11.15
N PRO A 100 -6.90 -15.29 -11.70
CA PRO A 100 -8.17 -14.97 -11.09
C PRO A 100 -8.32 -15.55 -9.68
N PHE A 101 -8.86 -14.75 -8.76
CA PHE A 101 -9.19 -15.23 -7.42
C PHE A 101 -10.51 -16.01 -7.48
N LYS A 102 -10.52 -17.22 -6.94
CA LYS A 102 -11.71 -18.09 -6.93
C LYS A 102 -12.14 -18.42 -5.51
N ASN A 103 -13.44 -18.30 -5.25
CA ASN A 103 -14.06 -18.76 -4.02
C ASN A 103 -15.47 -19.33 -4.29
N LYS A 104 -16.23 -19.64 -3.24
CA LYS A 104 -17.60 -20.17 -3.36
C LYS A 104 -18.59 -19.22 -4.07
N GLN A 105 -18.29 -17.93 -4.17
CA GLN A 105 -19.13 -16.90 -4.77
C GLN A 105 -18.78 -16.64 -6.25
N GLY A 106 -17.67 -17.20 -6.75
CA GLY A 106 -17.29 -17.09 -8.15
C GLY A 106 -15.81 -16.90 -8.40
N SER A 107 -15.51 -16.41 -9.61
CA SER A 107 -14.17 -16.03 -10.07
C SER A 107 -14.09 -14.51 -10.20
N PHE A 108 -13.02 -13.91 -9.71
CA PHE A 108 -12.78 -12.48 -9.70
C PHE A 108 -11.53 -12.17 -10.50
N ASN A 109 -11.67 -11.38 -11.56
CA ASN A 109 -10.58 -10.98 -12.44
C ASN A 109 -9.95 -9.64 -12.04
N TRP A 110 -10.53 -8.96 -11.07
CA TRP A 110 -10.02 -7.72 -10.50
C TRP A 110 -10.42 -7.57 -9.04
N ALA A 111 -9.68 -6.73 -8.34
CA ALA A 111 -9.96 -6.42 -6.95
C ALA A 111 -9.80 -4.92 -6.66
N ILE A 112 -10.45 -4.45 -5.60
CA ILE A 112 -10.42 -3.06 -5.18
C ILE A 112 -10.10 -2.95 -3.69
N ARG A 113 -9.26 -1.97 -3.32
CA ARG A 113 -8.90 -1.63 -1.95
C ARG A 113 -8.94 -0.12 -1.76
N LEU A 114 -9.52 0.33 -0.65
CA LEU A 114 -9.40 1.74 -0.27
C LEU A 114 -8.00 2.05 0.28
N GLU A 115 -7.59 3.31 0.12
CA GLU A 115 -6.42 3.81 0.84
C GLU A 115 -6.70 3.84 2.35
N ASN A 116 -5.68 3.55 3.17
CA ASN A 116 -5.83 3.33 4.62
C ASN A 116 -6.47 4.51 5.35
N TYR A 117 -6.16 5.73 4.97
CA TYR A 117 -6.74 6.93 5.60
C TYR A 117 -8.17 7.23 5.15
N ALA A 118 -8.73 6.51 4.19
CA ALA A 118 -10.12 6.62 3.78
C ALA A 118 -11.07 5.84 4.70
N TYR A 119 -10.54 4.97 5.57
CA TYR A 119 -11.34 4.27 6.55
C TYR A 119 -11.78 5.22 7.68
N ASP A 120 -13.06 5.16 8.03
CA ASP A 120 -13.64 5.84 9.18
C ASP A 120 -14.14 4.83 10.24
N ASP A 121 -14.83 5.30 11.27
CA ASP A 121 -15.35 4.48 12.37
C ASP A 121 -16.78 3.93 12.13
N LYS A 122 -17.33 4.15 10.93
CA LYS A 122 -18.69 3.74 10.54
C LYS A 122 -18.69 2.60 9.53
N PRO A 123 -18.57 1.35 9.97
CA PRO A 123 -18.36 0.20 9.08
C PRO A 123 -19.51 -0.07 8.12
N ASN A 124 -20.77 0.23 8.50
CA ASN A 124 -21.92 0.07 7.63
C ASN A 124 -21.93 1.08 6.48
N GLU A 125 -21.73 2.37 6.78
CA GLU A 125 -21.66 3.43 5.77
C GLU A 125 -20.49 3.17 4.80
N LEU A 126 -19.32 2.82 5.34
CA LEU A 126 -18.15 2.50 4.54
C LEU A 126 -18.35 1.25 3.65
N ALA A 127 -19.06 0.22 4.13
CA ALA A 127 -19.38 -0.94 3.31
C ALA A 127 -20.22 -0.55 2.10
N GLU A 128 -21.25 0.28 2.28
CA GLU A 128 -22.10 0.78 1.19
C GLU A 128 -21.29 1.61 0.18
N GLU A 129 -20.40 2.48 0.68
CA GLU A 129 -19.51 3.28 -0.16
C GLU A 129 -18.52 2.43 -0.98
N ILE A 130 -17.93 1.39 -0.39
CA ILE A 130 -17.05 0.46 -1.12
C ILE A 130 -17.83 -0.30 -2.20
N ILE A 131 -19.05 -0.74 -1.90
CA ILE A 131 -19.92 -1.43 -2.86
C ILE A 131 -20.30 -0.48 -4.00
N LYS A 132 -20.65 0.77 -3.69
CA LYS A 132 -20.93 1.80 -4.70
C LYS A 132 -19.70 2.00 -5.60
N LEU A 133 -18.52 2.18 -5.01
CA LEU A 133 -17.27 2.35 -5.75
C LEU A 133 -16.96 1.13 -6.64
N SER A 134 -17.12 -0.09 -6.13
CA SER A 134 -16.92 -1.32 -6.89
C SER A 134 -17.85 -1.39 -8.10
N LYS A 135 -19.13 -1.02 -7.94
CA LYS A 135 -20.08 -0.95 -9.07
C LYS A 135 -19.67 0.11 -10.10
N MET A 136 -19.20 1.26 -9.68
CA MET A 136 -18.72 2.30 -10.60
C MET A 136 -17.49 1.82 -11.38
N VAL A 137 -16.54 1.15 -10.72
CA VAL A 137 -15.35 0.57 -11.37
C VAL A 137 -15.74 -0.46 -12.40
N SER A 138 -16.72 -1.34 -12.12
CA SER A 138 -17.18 -2.35 -13.07
C SER A 138 -17.78 -1.79 -14.36
N GLN A 139 -18.10 -0.50 -14.39
CA GLN A 139 -18.63 0.22 -15.54
C GLN A 139 -17.57 1.03 -16.31
N LEU A 140 -16.34 1.13 -15.78
CA LEU A 140 -15.28 1.91 -16.44
C LEU A 140 -14.78 1.27 -17.73
N ASP A 141 -14.54 -0.03 -17.70
CA ASP A 141 -13.99 -0.75 -18.83
C ASP A 141 -14.35 -2.24 -18.76
N LYS A 142 -14.34 -2.93 -19.93
CA LYS A 142 -14.60 -4.37 -20.02
C LYS A 142 -13.65 -5.22 -19.17
N SER A 143 -12.44 -4.76 -18.93
CA SER A 143 -11.44 -5.44 -18.09
C SER A 143 -11.85 -5.54 -16.63
N PHE A 144 -12.73 -4.65 -16.18
CA PHE A 144 -13.33 -4.64 -14.83
C PHE A 144 -14.78 -5.12 -14.83
N SER A 145 -15.23 -5.78 -15.91
CA SER A 145 -16.58 -6.32 -15.97
C SER A 145 -16.82 -7.36 -14.88
N GLY A 146 -18.06 -7.45 -14.39
CA GLY A 146 -18.44 -8.38 -13.34
C GLY A 146 -18.18 -7.85 -11.92
N LYS A 147 -18.29 -8.74 -10.93
CA LYS A 147 -18.05 -8.40 -9.52
C LYS A 147 -16.57 -8.24 -9.21
N GLY A 148 -16.22 -7.15 -8.55
CA GLY A 148 -14.89 -6.95 -7.99
C GLY A 148 -14.72 -7.66 -6.65
N LEU A 149 -13.50 -8.12 -6.37
CA LEU A 149 -13.13 -8.62 -5.06
C LEU A 149 -12.74 -7.43 -4.16
N ILE A 150 -13.36 -7.31 -3.00
CA ILE A 150 -13.01 -6.25 -2.05
C ILE A 150 -11.82 -6.69 -1.22
N VAL A 151 -10.78 -5.86 -1.15
CA VAL A 151 -9.57 -6.13 -0.39
C VAL A 151 -9.54 -5.26 0.86
N LEU A 152 -9.47 -5.89 2.01
CA LEU A 152 -9.40 -5.22 3.30
C LEU A 152 -7.96 -5.19 3.80
N THR A 153 -7.54 -4.03 4.31
CA THR A 153 -6.23 -3.87 4.93
C THR A 153 -6.28 -4.38 6.37
N GLU A 154 -5.30 -5.20 6.75
CA GLU A 154 -5.09 -5.65 8.12
C GLU A 154 -4.17 -4.66 8.84
N GLY A 155 -4.38 -4.47 10.17
CA GLY A 155 -3.49 -3.73 11.05
C GLY A 155 -4.12 -2.49 11.68
N ASP A 156 -3.31 -1.77 12.46
CA ASP A 156 -3.73 -0.67 13.34
C ASP A 156 -4.24 0.56 12.60
N ASN A 157 -3.93 0.69 11.30
CA ASN A 157 -4.43 1.78 10.45
C ASN A 157 -5.85 1.54 9.92
N ASN A 158 -6.46 0.40 10.27
CA ASN A 158 -7.86 0.11 9.99
C ASN A 158 -8.65 0.09 11.32
N PRO A 159 -9.19 1.23 11.79
CA PRO A 159 -9.87 1.33 13.08
C PRO A 159 -11.11 0.44 13.18
N LEU A 160 -11.68 0.02 12.03
CA LEU A 160 -12.85 -0.85 11.98
C LEU A 160 -12.48 -2.34 12.05
N GLY A 161 -11.24 -2.67 11.73
CA GLY A 161 -10.77 -4.05 11.58
C GLY A 161 -11.52 -4.82 10.47
N VAL A 162 -10.83 -5.79 9.91
CA VAL A 162 -11.38 -6.70 8.89
C VAL A 162 -12.70 -7.34 9.37
N THR A 163 -12.81 -7.65 10.68
CA THR A 163 -13.97 -8.36 11.25
C THR A 163 -15.25 -7.52 11.22
N LYS A 164 -15.19 -6.23 11.58
CA LYS A 164 -16.38 -5.37 11.62
C LYS A 164 -16.90 -5.07 10.21
N LEU A 165 -16.04 -4.57 9.34
CA LEU A 165 -16.40 -4.25 7.96
C LEU A 165 -16.81 -5.51 7.18
N GLY A 166 -16.10 -6.62 7.37
CA GLY A 166 -16.42 -7.91 6.76
C GLY A 166 -17.81 -8.46 7.11
N LYS A 167 -18.35 -8.16 8.31
CA LYS A 167 -19.73 -8.54 8.67
C LYS A 167 -20.77 -7.85 7.77
N PHE A 168 -20.57 -6.56 7.48
CA PHE A 168 -21.49 -5.80 6.62
C PHE A 168 -21.36 -6.22 5.16
N LEU A 169 -20.15 -6.43 4.66
CA LEU A 169 -19.92 -6.93 3.30
C LEU A 169 -20.56 -8.31 3.07
N LYS A 170 -20.47 -9.22 4.06
CA LYS A 170 -21.15 -10.53 4.00
C LYS A 170 -22.67 -10.39 3.92
N LYS A 171 -23.27 -9.47 4.69
CA LYS A 171 -24.71 -9.20 4.62
C LYS A 171 -25.15 -8.78 3.22
N SER A 172 -24.31 -8.03 2.51
CA SER A 172 -24.55 -7.56 1.14
C SER A 172 -24.13 -8.57 0.07
N SER A 173 -23.81 -9.81 0.45
CA SER A 173 -23.34 -10.88 -0.46
C SER A 173 -22.08 -10.51 -1.25
N GLU A 174 -21.24 -9.63 -0.70
CA GLU A 174 -19.99 -9.23 -1.31
C GLU A 174 -18.83 -10.15 -0.91
N SER A 175 -17.95 -10.43 -1.88
CA SER A 175 -16.72 -11.18 -1.63
C SER A 175 -15.61 -10.24 -1.19
N PHE A 176 -14.93 -10.63 -0.12
CA PHE A 176 -13.76 -9.91 0.32
C PHE A 176 -12.65 -10.86 0.81
N VAL A 177 -11.43 -10.34 0.78
CA VAL A 177 -10.22 -10.98 1.30
C VAL A 177 -9.35 -9.93 2.00
N THR A 178 -8.38 -10.39 2.78
CA THR A 178 -7.34 -9.48 3.27
C THR A 178 -6.28 -9.27 2.19
N LEU A 179 -5.53 -8.17 2.29
CA LEU A 179 -4.42 -7.89 1.37
C LEU A 179 -3.38 -9.04 1.41
N ASN A 180 -3.10 -9.58 2.59
CA ASN A 180 -2.17 -10.70 2.74
C ASN A 180 -2.68 -11.98 2.03
N GLN A 181 -3.99 -12.25 2.08
CA GLN A 181 -4.59 -13.37 1.35
C GLN A 181 -4.48 -13.18 -0.16
N LEU A 182 -4.72 -11.95 -0.64
CA LEU A 182 -4.58 -11.63 -2.07
C LEU A 182 -3.12 -11.81 -2.53
N ILE A 183 -2.16 -11.22 -1.82
CA ILE A 183 -0.72 -11.35 -2.13
C ILE A 183 -0.29 -12.83 -2.15
N LYS A 184 -0.72 -13.62 -1.17
CA LYS A 184 -0.45 -15.05 -1.12
C LYS A 184 -1.05 -15.79 -2.34
N HIS A 185 -2.26 -15.43 -2.74
CA HIS A 185 -2.93 -16.03 -3.90
C HIS A 185 -2.17 -15.78 -5.20
N VAL A 186 -1.74 -14.56 -5.45
CA VAL A 186 -1.02 -14.20 -6.70
C VAL A 186 0.43 -14.69 -6.70
N GLY A 187 0.90 -15.28 -5.61
CA GLY A 187 2.28 -15.78 -5.50
C GLY A 187 3.26 -14.65 -5.23
N GLY A 188 2.84 -13.65 -4.47
CA GLY A 188 3.68 -12.52 -4.08
C GLY A 188 4.97 -12.96 -3.39
N LYS A 189 6.04 -12.21 -3.60
CA LYS A 189 7.34 -12.48 -2.97
C LYS A 189 7.16 -12.55 -1.46
N LYS A 190 7.71 -13.58 -0.84
CA LYS A 190 7.76 -13.67 0.63
C LYS A 190 8.66 -12.60 1.23
N MET A 191 9.55 -12.05 0.45
CA MET A 191 10.44 -10.94 0.80
C MET A 191 10.79 -10.13 -0.44
N ASP A 192 11.07 -8.85 -0.26
CA ASP A 192 11.56 -7.96 -1.31
C ASP A 192 12.47 -6.89 -0.71
N VAL A 193 13.51 -6.52 -1.46
CA VAL A 193 14.48 -5.50 -1.06
C VAL A 193 14.16 -4.21 -1.81
N LEU A 194 13.63 -3.24 -1.10
CA LEU A 194 13.17 -1.97 -1.67
C LEU A 194 14.28 -0.91 -1.75
N ASN A 195 15.21 -0.94 -0.80
CA ASN A 195 16.41 -0.11 -0.79
C ASN A 195 17.59 -1.00 -0.34
N PRO A 196 18.42 -1.48 -1.27
CA PRO A 196 19.52 -2.40 -0.98
C PRO A 196 20.64 -1.72 -0.19
N GLY A 197 21.46 -2.52 0.49
CA GLY A 197 22.61 -2.04 1.25
C GLY A 197 22.98 -2.97 2.40
N THR A 198 23.66 -2.40 3.40
CA THR A 198 24.04 -3.14 4.62
C THR A 198 23.81 -2.23 5.82
N ALA A 199 23.14 -2.77 6.84
CA ALA A 199 22.90 -2.08 8.11
C ALA A 199 23.42 -2.90 9.29
N TYR A 200 23.87 -2.22 10.32
CA TYR A 200 24.34 -2.84 11.58
C TYR A 200 23.62 -2.18 12.74
N GLY A 201 22.97 -2.94 13.60
CA GLY A 201 22.23 -2.34 14.71
C GLY A 201 21.64 -3.39 15.66
N LEU A 202 21.00 -2.90 16.71
CA LEU A 202 20.17 -3.70 17.60
C LEU A 202 18.80 -3.92 16.91
N LEU A 203 18.44 -5.18 16.66
CA LEU A 203 17.17 -5.50 16.05
C LEU A 203 16.03 -5.37 17.05
N LYS A 204 15.18 -4.37 16.87
CA LYS A 204 14.04 -4.07 17.74
C LYS A 204 12.72 -4.34 17.03
N LEU A 205 11.88 -5.19 17.64
CA LEU A 205 10.50 -5.37 17.19
C LEU A 205 9.67 -4.14 17.60
N VAL A 206 8.97 -3.55 16.64
CA VAL A 206 8.16 -2.33 16.80
C VAL A 206 6.72 -2.63 16.41
N LYS A 207 5.79 -2.44 17.33
CA LYS A 207 4.39 -2.82 17.18
C LYS A 207 3.44 -1.63 17.04
N ASN A 208 3.89 -0.44 17.44
CA ASN A 208 3.10 0.80 17.45
C ASN A 208 4.00 2.05 17.44
N ASP A 209 3.40 3.23 17.28
CA ASP A 209 4.12 4.50 17.18
C ASP A 209 4.89 4.86 18.47
N LYS A 210 4.39 4.47 19.65
CA LYS A 210 5.11 4.70 20.92
C LYS A 210 6.45 3.96 20.99
N GLU A 211 6.48 2.73 20.51
CA GLU A 211 7.72 1.93 20.40
C GLU A 211 8.62 2.46 19.28
N LEU A 212 8.03 3.01 18.21
CA LEU A 212 8.74 3.61 17.09
C LEU A 212 9.55 4.85 17.54
N ASP A 213 8.94 5.70 18.34
CA ASP A 213 9.57 6.94 18.85
C ASP A 213 10.76 6.68 19.82
N LEU A 214 10.86 5.45 20.33
CA LEU A 214 11.98 5.01 21.19
C LEU A 214 13.18 4.44 20.41
N LEU A 215 13.11 4.42 19.09
CA LEU A 215 14.23 3.95 18.27
C LEU A 215 15.37 4.95 18.24
N LEU A 216 16.58 4.40 18.24
CA LEU A 216 17.81 5.18 18.07
C LEU A 216 18.31 5.05 16.61
N PRO A 217 19.07 6.03 16.10
CA PRO A 217 19.67 5.96 14.77
C PRO A 217 20.53 4.70 14.52
N THR A 218 21.03 4.08 15.60
CA THR A 218 21.83 2.84 15.55
C THR A 218 20.99 1.56 15.66
N ASP A 219 19.66 1.66 15.73
CA ASP A 219 18.77 0.49 15.79
C ASP A 219 18.35 0.04 14.39
N ILE A 220 18.00 -1.23 14.27
CA ILE A 220 17.31 -1.80 13.12
C ILE A 220 15.85 -2.03 13.53
N ALA A 221 14.93 -1.35 12.83
CA ALA A 221 13.50 -1.46 13.08
C ALA A 221 12.94 -2.72 12.42
N LEU A 222 12.40 -3.66 13.19
CA LEU A 222 11.57 -4.76 12.71
C LEU A 222 10.10 -4.36 12.90
N LEU A 223 9.48 -3.83 11.84
CA LEU A 223 8.14 -3.25 11.90
C LEU A 223 7.06 -4.32 11.76
N ASN A 224 6.19 -4.47 12.74
CA ASN A 224 5.01 -5.35 12.67
C ASN A 224 3.73 -4.64 12.19
N TYR A 225 3.83 -3.39 11.81
CA TYR A 225 2.76 -2.54 11.29
C TYR A 225 3.33 -1.58 10.23
N SER A 226 2.48 -0.79 9.60
CA SER A 226 2.88 0.18 8.58
C SER A 226 2.77 1.60 9.15
N PRO A 227 3.85 2.18 9.72
CA PRO A 227 3.81 3.52 10.27
C PRO A 227 3.69 4.58 9.17
N ILE A 228 3.15 5.75 9.54
CA ILE A 228 3.07 6.92 8.64
C ILE A 228 4.43 7.64 8.57
N HIS A 229 5.20 7.62 9.65
CA HIS A 229 6.53 8.19 9.72
C HIS A 229 7.52 7.16 10.29
N ILE A 230 8.81 7.39 10.09
CA ILE A 230 9.85 6.60 10.72
C ILE A 230 11.01 7.53 11.10
N PRO A 231 11.49 7.49 12.34
CA PRO A 231 12.68 8.23 12.74
C PRO A 231 13.91 7.72 11.98
N PRO A 232 15.04 8.46 11.98
CA PRO A 232 16.30 7.93 11.49
C PRO A 232 16.67 6.63 12.21
N VAL A 233 16.95 5.57 11.45
CA VAL A 233 17.36 4.25 11.96
C VAL A 233 18.42 3.65 11.03
N ALA A 234 19.22 2.72 11.54
CA ALA A 234 20.28 2.07 10.75
C ALA A 234 19.72 1.20 9.60
N GLY A 235 18.57 0.59 9.80
CA GLY A 235 17.92 -0.24 8.79
C GLY A 235 16.47 -0.54 9.15
N ILE A 236 15.69 -0.93 8.13
CA ILE A 236 14.28 -1.23 8.25
C ILE A 236 14.01 -2.62 7.68
N LEU A 237 13.36 -3.46 8.45
CA LEU A 237 12.79 -4.73 8.02
C LEU A 237 11.32 -4.75 8.40
N SER A 238 10.42 -4.70 7.43
CA SER A 238 8.98 -4.74 7.68
C SER A 238 8.45 -6.17 7.61
N LEU A 239 7.57 -6.53 8.53
CA LEU A 239 6.77 -7.75 8.48
C LEU A 239 5.47 -7.57 7.68
N LYS A 240 5.26 -6.37 7.15
CA LYS A 240 4.15 -6.04 6.25
C LYS A 240 4.71 -5.71 4.88
N PRO A 241 4.06 -6.18 3.80
CA PRO A 241 4.43 -5.78 2.46
C PRO A 241 4.45 -4.25 2.33
N GLN A 242 5.49 -3.75 1.71
CA GLN A 242 5.63 -2.34 1.36
C GLN A 242 5.66 -2.18 -0.15
N THR A 243 5.24 -1.01 -0.62
CA THR A 243 5.42 -0.63 -2.02
C THR A 243 6.64 0.24 -2.20
N PRO A 244 7.21 0.31 -3.40
CA PRO A 244 8.26 1.29 -3.73
C PRO A 244 7.88 2.74 -3.41
N LEU A 245 6.60 3.08 -3.43
CA LEU A 245 6.07 4.42 -3.12
C LEU A 245 5.50 4.53 -1.70
N SER A 246 5.67 3.52 -0.84
CA SER A 246 5.28 3.66 0.56
C SER A 246 6.08 4.79 1.21
N HIS A 247 5.45 5.55 2.10
CA HIS A 247 6.10 6.68 2.77
C HIS A 247 7.38 6.26 3.50
N VAL A 248 7.35 5.09 4.16
CA VAL A 248 8.54 4.50 4.82
C VAL A 248 9.66 4.24 3.81
N ASN A 249 9.33 3.69 2.62
CA ASN A 249 10.35 3.43 1.61
C ASN A 249 10.94 4.70 1.00
N LEU A 250 10.12 5.71 0.74
CA LEU A 250 10.60 7.00 0.24
C LEU A 250 11.56 7.66 1.26
N LEU A 251 11.22 7.64 2.55
CA LEU A 251 12.10 8.14 3.60
C LEU A 251 13.40 7.33 3.70
N ALA A 252 13.30 6.00 3.63
CA ALA A 252 14.48 5.12 3.63
C ALA A 252 15.41 5.40 2.44
N LYS A 253 14.86 5.53 1.25
CA LYS A 253 15.61 5.84 0.02
C LYS A 253 16.30 7.19 0.12
N ASN A 254 15.60 8.23 0.58
CA ASN A 254 16.19 9.57 0.72
C ASN A 254 17.31 9.63 1.75
N ARG A 255 17.34 8.72 2.72
CA ARG A 255 18.36 8.63 3.77
C ARG A 255 19.44 7.58 3.48
N GLY A 256 19.37 6.86 2.36
CA GLY A 256 20.25 5.73 2.08
C GLY A 256 20.10 4.56 3.06
N THR A 257 18.99 4.50 3.81
CA THR A 257 18.72 3.47 4.82
C THR A 257 18.30 2.16 4.15
N PHE A 258 18.94 1.02 4.51
CA PHE A 258 18.48 -0.29 4.06
C PHE A 258 16.99 -0.47 4.38
N ASN A 259 16.20 -0.88 3.38
CA ASN A 259 14.78 -1.17 3.57
C ASN A 259 14.35 -2.40 2.79
N ALA A 260 13.73 -3.34 3.50
CA ALA A 260 13.16 -4.54 2.92
C ALA A 260 11.87 -4.93 3.65
N TYR A 261 11.08 -5.80 3.05
CA TYR A 261 10.02 -6.48 3.76
C TYR A 261 10.14 -8.00 3.67
N VAL A 262 9.59 -8.66 4.68
CA VAL A 262 9.31 -10.10 4.70
C VAL A 262 7.87 -10.28 5.18
N THR A 263 7.11 -11.15 4.54
CA THR A 263 5.67 -11.31 4.86
C THR A 263 5.42 -12.04 6.17
N ASP A 264 6.44 -12.65 6.75
CA ASP A 264 6.37 -13.42 8.00
C ASP A 264 7.72 -13.38 8.72
N ILE A 265 7.70 -13.31 10.04
CA ILE A 265 8.89 -13.40 10.89
C ILE A 265 9.64 -14.73 10.72
N TYR A 266 8.96 -15.76 10.24
CA TYR A 266 9.54 -17.07 9.93
C TYR A 266 10.08 -17.18 8.48
N ALA A 267 9.87 -16.15 7.64
CA ALA A 267 10.39 -16.14 6.26
C ALA A 267 11.93 -16.13 6.22
N ILE A 268 12.57 -15.63 7.29
CA ILE A 268 14.02 -15.72 7.48
C ILE A 268 14.26 -16.67 8.65
N PRO A 269 14.94 -17.79 8.44
CA PRO A 269 15.25 -18.76 9.50
C PRO A 269 15.97 -18.06 10.68
N GLY A 270 15.45 -18.27 11.89
CA GLY A 270 16.05 -17.72 13.10
C GLY A 270 15.78 -16.24 13.38
N LEU A 271 15.10 -15.50 12.51
CA LEU A 271 14.85 -14.06 12.68
C LEU A 271 14.23 -13.73 14.04
N LYS A 272 13.23 -14.50 14.47
CA LYS A 272 12.59 -14.32 15.79
C LYS A 272 13.57 -14.39 16.96
N ALA A 273 14.55 -15.29 16.89
CA ALA A 273 15.57 -15.45 17.93
C ALA A 273 16.61 -14.31 17.93
N LEU A 274 16.68 -13.53 16.85
CA LEU A 274 17.59 -12.39 16.71
C LEU A 274 16.98 -11.08 17.22
N VAL A 275 15.69 -11.03 17.52
CA VAL A 275 15.06 -9.85 18.14
C VAL A 275 15.73 -9.58 19.49
N GLY A 276 16.12 -8.33 19.72
CA GLY A 276 16.90 -7.92 20.89
C GLY A 276 18.39 -8.24 20.82
N LYS A 277 18.91 -8.68 19.66
CA LYS A 277 20.33 -8.95 19.44
C LYS A 277 20.92 -7.95 18.44
N TYR A 278 22.23 -7.74 18.50
CA TYR A 278 22.95 -6.99 17.46
C TYR A 278 23.07 -7.86 16.22
N VAL A 279 22.66 -7.29 15.09
CA VAL A 279 22.66 -7.97 13.80
C VAL A 279 23.30 -7.13 12.71
N LYS A 280 23.75 -7.82 11.67
CA LYS A 280 24.01 -7.27 10.34
C LYS A 280 22.79 -7.62 9.49
N LEU A 281 22.18 -6.62 8.88
CA LEU A 281 21.10 -6.75 7.91
C LEU A 281 21.65 -6.38 6.53
N SER A 282 21.51 -7.28 5.56
CA SER A 282 22.04 -7.08 4.22
C SER A 282 21.17 -7.84 3.20
N ASN A 283 21.52 -7.73 1.91
CA ASN A 283 20.87 -8.51 0.86
C ASN A 283 21.86 -9.13 -0.11
N VAL A 284 21.45 -10.22 -0.74
CA VAL A 284 22.06 -10.81 -1.92
C VAL A 284 20.96 -10.96 -2.97
N GLY A 285 21.00 -10.12 -4.00
CA GLY A 285 19.85 -9.93 -4.89
C GLY A 285 18.61 -9.55 -4.09
N ASP A 286 17.51 -10.25 -4.31
CA ASP A 286 16.23 -10.03 -3.61
C ASP A 286 16.12 -10.76 -2.25
N LYS A 287 17.17 -11.48 -1.83
CA LYS A 287 17.16 -12.21 -0.54
C LYS A 287 17.70 -11.34 0.57
N VAL A 288 16.90 -11.16 1.61
CA VAL A 288 17.29 -10.50 2.86
C VAL A 288 18.08 -11.50 3.72
N ILE A 289 19.21 -11.04 4.25
CA ILE A 289 20.09 -11.80 5.13
C ILE A 289 20.19 -11.07 6.46
N VAL A 290 19.96 -11.79 7.56
CA VAL A 290 20.09 -11.27 8.92
C VAL A 290 21.06 -12.16 9.69
N GLU A 291 22.19 -11.61 10.07
CA GLU A 291 23.28 -12.32 10.75
C GLU A 291 23.54 -11.72 12.13
N LYS A 292 23.74 -12.56 13.14
CA LYS A 292 24.15 -12.09 14.48
C LYS A 292 25.52 -11.42 14.39
N THR A 293 25.68 -10.29 15.07
CA THR A 293 26.97 -9.59 15.20
C THR A 293 27.23 -9.16 16.64
N THR A 294 28.39 -8.55 16.91
CA THR A 294 28.72 -8.04 18.24
C THR A 294 28.35 -6.57 18.38
N LYS A 295 28.08 -6.12 19.62
CA LYS A 295 27.87 -4.69 19.92
C LYS A 295 29.05 -3.82 19.49
N LYS A 296 30.29 -4.31 19.64
CA LYS A 296 31.51 -3.59 19.24
C LYS A 296 31.56 -3.38 17.73
N THR A 297 31.30 -4.42 16.93
CA THR A 297 31.25 -4.37 15.46
C THR A 297 30.13 -3.44 14.98
N SER A 298 28.94 -3.58 15.54
CA SER A 298 27.80 -2.74 15.20
C SER A 298 28.08 -1.26 15.43
N ARG A 299 28.61 -0.89 16.61
CA ARG A 299 28.94 0.51 16.93
C ARG A 299 30.02 1.10 16.02
N ARG A 300 31.06 0.32 15.68
CA ARG A 300 32.09 0.77 14.74
C ARG A 300 31.50 1.06 13.36
N LYS A 301 30.74 0.12 12.82
CA LYS A 301 30.13 0.23 11.48
C LYS A 301 29.06 1.32 11.40
N SER A 302 28.28 1.52 12.45
CA SER A 302 27.32 2.65 12.49
C SER A 302 28.01 4.02 12.46
N LYS A 303 29.16 4.17 13.14
CA LYS A 303 29.94 5.42 13.07
C LYS A 303 30.49 5.70 11.67
N GLU A 304 30.98 4.67 10.96
CA GLU A 304 31.45 4.77 9.57
C GLU A 304 30.30 5.16 8.60
N TYR A 305 29.06 4.84 8.92
CA TYR A 305 27.89 5.13 8.09
C TYR A 305 27.33 6.55 8.30
N PHE A 306 27.49 7.13 9.50
CA PHE A 306 27.00 8.49 9.82
C PHE A 306 28.10 9.56 9.81
N ALA A 307 29.35 9.21 9.46
CA ALA A 307 30.47 10.14 9.23
C ALA A 307 30.51 10.57 7.78
#